data_0328b8e20dffe15934b85889338a91c7
#
_entry.id   0328b8e20dffe15934b85889338a91c7
#
_cell.length_a   1.000
_cell.length_b   1.000
_cell.length_c   1.000
_cell.angle_alpha   90.00
_cell.angle_beta   90.00
_cell.angle_gamma   90.00
#
_symmetry.space_group_name_H-M   'P 1'
#
loop_
_entity.id
_entity.type
_entity.pdbx_description
1 polymer ?
#
loop_
_entity_poly.entity_id
_entity_poly.type
_entity_poly.pdbx_seq_one_letter_code
_entity_poly.pdbx_strand_id
1 'polypeptide(L)'
;MENKINIADILRDMPKGTKLYSPLFGKCEYIGVDNSEYPIVIKAQSTDGTACKGLMKDGRYFDGYEEAECSLFPSARMRDWNKFFKRGDVVVNEYSGLITVFDGWKNDDYTKFNTTIDYYKVSDSWGKEDIYCTGIYRRATDEERAKFIAAAEGHYGGKYNPETLQVEPVKVAEPKCSFVPFQEVLVRDSDAGIWKAAHFSHYIGEYEFPYFITASAYKQCVPYDCNEYLLGTDKSPE
;
A
#
# COMPACT_ATOMS: atom_id res chain seq x y z
N MET A 1 -18.68 5.87 28.01
CA MET A 1 -17.27 5.57 28.29
C MET A 1 -16.51 6.06 27.05
N GLU A 2 -15.72 7.09 27.19
CA GLU A 2 -14.83 7.52 26.09
C GLU A 2 -13.86 6.39 25.78
N ASN A 3 -13.79 6.00 24.52
CA ASN A 3 -12.87 4.98 24.05
C ASN A 3 -11.46 5.57 24.16
N LYS A 4 -10.77 5.33 25.26
CA LYS A 4 -9.39 5.80 25.45
C LYS A 4 -8.50 5.16 24.38
N ILE A 5 -7.77 6.01 23.65
CA ILE A 5 -6.84 5.57 22.59
C ILE A 5 -5.78 4.66 23.20
N ASN A 6 -5.55 3.51 22.58
CA ASN A 6 -4.45 2.63 22.94
C ASN A 6 -3.17 3.05 22.18
N ILE A 7 -2.37 3.89 22.82
CA ILE A 7 -1.12 4.41 22.25
C ILE A 7 -0.07 3.29 22.09
N ALA A 8 -0.09 2.30 22.97
CA ALA A 8 0.81 1.15 22.85
C ALA A 8 0.59 0.40 21.52
N ASP A 9 -0.66 0.23 21.06
CA ASP A 9 -0.94 -0.40 19.77
C ASP A 9 -0.52 0.49 18.59
N ILE A 10 -0.64 1.80 18.73
CA ILE A 10 -0.14 2.74 17.71
C ILE A 10 1.38 2.63 17.58
N LEU A 11 2.10 2.52 18.70
CA LEU A 11 3.56 2.50 18.73
C LEU A 11 4.17 1.14 18.44
N ARG A 12 3.43 0.04 18.56
CA ARG A 12 3.95 -1.34 18.47
C ARG A 12 4.81 -1.59 17.22
N ASP A 13 4.35 -1.08 16.07
CA ASP A 13 5.01 -1.26 14.78
C ASP A 13 5.95 -0.10 14.40
N MET A 14 6.15 0.85 15.32
CA MET A 14 7.02 1.99 15.05
C MET A 14 8.50 1.62 15.24
N PRO A 15 9.40 2.18 14.43
CA PRO A 15 10.83 1.97 14.58
C PRO A 15 11.33 2.45 15.94
N LYS A 16 12.23 1.69 16.56
CA LYS A 16 12.97 2.17 17.74
C LYS A 16 13.72 3.46 17.40
N GLY A 17 13.75 4.40 18.34
CA GLY A 17 14.33 5.73 18.12
C GLY A 17 13.33 6.74 17.51
N THR A 18 12.08 6.35 17.23
CA THR A 18 11.02 7.30 16.83
C THR A 18 10.97 8.44 17.86
N LYS A 19 11.03 9.67 17.36
CA LYS A 19 11.00 10.88 18.21
C LYS A 19 9.58 11.09 18.74
N LEU A 20 9.50 11.31 20.04
CA LEU A 20 8.26 11.59 20.76
C LEU A 20 8.46 12.79 21.69
N TYR A 21 7.39 13.23 22.31
CA TYR A 21 7.38 14.34 23.24
C TYR A 21 6.54 14.04 24.49
N SER A 22 7.07 14.43 25.64
CA SER A 22 6.33 14.41 26.89
C SER A 22 6.40 15.79 27.56
N PRO A 23 5.30 16.36 28.04
CA PRO A 23 5.33 17.56 28.87
C PRO A 23 6.19 17.39 30.15
N LEU A 24 6.28 16.15 30.66
CA LEU A 24 7.05 15.83 31.87
C LEU A 24 8.55 15.66 31.61
N PHE A 25 8.93 15.11 30.44
CA PHE A 25 10.30 14.70 30.15
C PHE A 25 10.92 15.41 28.94
N GLY A 26 10.17 16.31 28.27
CA GLY A 26 10.61 16.95 27.05
C GLY A 26 10.67 16.00 25.85
N LYS A 27 11.74 16.11 25.05
CA LYS A 27 11.95 15.23 23.89
C LYS A 27 12.33 13.84 24.37
N CYS A 28 11.66 12.84 23.82
CA CYS A 28 11.83 11.42 24.13
C CYS A 28 12.11 10.62 22.87
N GLU A 29 12.67 9.42 23.06
CA GLU A 29 12.84 8.41 22.00
C GLU A 29 12.09 7.14 22.36
N TYR A 30 11.31 6.60 21.43
CA TYR A 30 10.63 5.33 21.59
C TYR A 30 11.62 4.17 21.60
N ILE A 31 11.50 3.27 22.58
CA ILE A 31 12.36 2.08 22.73
C ILE A 31 11.60 0.81 22.34
N GLY A 32 10.33 0.70 22.74
CA GLY A 32 9.53 -0.48 22.48
C GLY A 32 8.23 -0.52 23.27
N VAL A 33 7.41 -1.52 22.95
CA VAL A 33 6.24 -1.90 23.75
C VAL A 33 6.45 -3.32 24.25
N ASP A 34 6.26 -3.53 25.55
CA ASP A 34 6.31 -4.83 26.22
C ASP A 34 4.94 -5.24 26.78
N ASN A 35 4.89 -6.35 27.53
CA ASN A 35 3.67 -6.87 28.15
C ASN A 35 3.54 -6.51 29.64
N SER A 36 4.28 -5.52 30.13
CA SER A 36 4.21 -5.07 31.50
C SER A 36 3.00 -4.18 31.77
N GLU A 37 2.80 -3.79 33.01
CA GLU A 37 1.79 -2.80 33.40
C GLU A 37 2.05 -1.41 32.78
N TYR A 38 3.34 -1.11 32.49
CA TYR A 38 3.80 0.11 31.82
C TYR A 38 4.40 -0.23 30.46
N PRO A 39 3.58 -0.66 29.50
CA PRO A 39 4.08 -1.31 28.30
C PRO A 39 4.88 -0.40 27.39
N ILE A 40 4.63 0.91 27.37
CA ILE A 40 5.33 1.85 26.49
C ILE A 40 6.64 2.25 27.17
N VAL A 41 7.78 1.88 26.56
CA VAL A 41 9.10 2.24 27.05
C VAL A 41 9.69 3.35 26.18
N ILE A 42 10.03 4.46 26.83
CA ILE A 42 10.71 5.61 26.22
C ILE A 42 12.05 5.88 26.87
N LYS A 43 12.95 6.48 26.12
CA LYS A 43 14.20 7.05 26.60
C LYS A 43 14.05 8.56 26.68
N ALA A 44 14.22 9.12 27.87
CA ALA A 44 14.08 10.55 28.13
C ALA A 44 15.34 11.12 28.78
N GLN A 45 15.60 12.40 28.58
CA GLN A 45 16.65 13.11 29.31
C GLN A 45 16.18 13.40 30.74
N SER A 46 17.07 13.16 31.70
CA SER A 46 16.86 13.49 33.10
C SER A 46 18.02 14.39 33.56
N THR A 47 17.88 15.05 34.70
CA THR A 47 18.97 15.87 35.33
C THR A 47 20.25 15.09 35.54
N ASP A 48 20.15 13.78 35.77
CA ASP A 48 21.26 12.88 36.05
C ASP A 48 21.71 12.06 34.83
N GLY A 49 21.31 12.47 33.62
CA GLY A 49 21.61 11.77 32.37
C GLY A 49 20.36 11.24 31.66
N THR A 50 20.52 10.19 30.86
CA THR A 50 19.42 9.58 30.11
C THR A 50 18.84 8.40 30.90
N ALA A 51 17.50 8.37 31.04
CA ALA A 51 16.80 7.30 31.72
C ALA A 51 15.68 6.71 30.87
N CYS A 52 15.45 5.40 31.02
CA CYS A 52 14.25 4.76 30.47
C CYS A 52 13.08 4.98 31.42
N LYS A 53 11.92 5.27 30.83
CA LYS A 53 10.65 5.46 31.54
C LYS A 53 9.59 4.54 30.93
N GLY A 54 8.82 3.87 31.77
CA GLY A 54 7.63 3.11 31.39
C GLY A 54 6.38 3.98 31.50
N LEU A 55 5.49 3.85 30.51
CA LEU A 55 4.17 4.52 30.53
C LEU A 55 3.07 3.49 30.28
N MET A 56 1.89 3.80 30.77
CA MET A 56 0.70 3.00 30.56
C MET A 56 0.30 2.95 29.07
N LYS A 57 -0.54 2.01 28.70
CA LYS A 57 -0.98 1.80 27.29
C LYS A 57 -1.64 3.02 26.64
N ASP A 58 -2.21 3.93 27.44
CA ASP A 58 -2.82 5.18 27.01
C ASP A 58 -1.88 6.39 27.13
N GLY A 59 -0.59 6.17 27.34
CA GLY A 59 0.45 7.21 27.40
C GLY A 59 0.53 7.97 28.72
N ARG A 60 -0.20 7.56 29.76
CA ARG A 60 -0.07 8.17 31.08
C ARG A 60 1.23 7.69 31.76
N TYR A 61 1.86 8.60 32.45
CA TYR A 61 2.96 8.28 33.38
C TYR A 61 2.38 8.09 34.77
N PHE A 62 2.57 6.91 35.36
CA PHE A 62 2.05 6.60 36.66
C PHE A 62 2.88 7.32 37.73
N ASP A 63 2.25 8.20 38.48
CA ASP A 63 2.80 8.91 39.63
C ASP A 63 2.01 8.70 40.92
N GLY A 64 1.07 7.74 40.92
CA GLY A 64 0.19 7.41 42.04
C GLY A 64 -1.17 8.11 42.05
N TYR A 65 -1.50 8.89 41.01
CA TYR A 65 -2.81 9.56 40.92
C TYR A 65 -3.67 8.89 39.85
N GLU A 66 -4.91 8.51 40.21
CA GLU A 66 -5.86 7.84 39.32
C GLU A 66 -6.35 8.71 38.16
N GLU A 67 -6.19 10.04 38.24
CA GLU A 67 -6.65 11.02 37.25
C GLU A 67 -5.52 11.59 36.36
N ALA A 68 -4.36 10.93 36.28
CA ALA A 68 -3.26 11.41 35.45
C ALA A 68 -3.69 11.49 33.97
N GLU A 69 -3.41 12.63 33.33
CA GLU A 69 -3.65 12.84 31.89
C GLU A 69 -2.58 12.15 31.05
N CYS A 70 -2.88 11.94 29.75
CA CYS A 70 -1.88 11.47 28.79
C CYS A 70 -0.67 12.42 28.80
N SER A 71 0.49 11.86 29.02
CA SER A 71 1.76 12.60 29.08
C SER A 71 2.75 12.20 28.00
N LEU A 72 2.30 11.47 26.97
CA LEU A 72 3.09 11.10 25.80
C LEU A 72 2.38 11.52 24.53
N PHE A 73 3.09 12.22 23.65
CA PHE A 73 2.58 12.75 22.39
C PHE A 73 3.56 12.52 21.24
N PRO A 74 3.10 12.49 19.99
CA PRO A 74 4.00 12.41 18.83
C PRO A 74 5.03 13.54 18.82
N SER A 75 4.61 14.79 19.05
CA SER A 75 5.53 15.94 19.19
C SER A 75 4.93 17.03 20.08
N ALA A 76 5.70 18.08 20.36
CA ALA A 76 5.19 19.25 21.08
C ALA A 76 4.05 19.95 20.31
N ARG A 77 4.06 19.88 18.99
CA ARG A 77 3.05 20.48 18.09
C ARG A 77 1.90 19.55 17.78
N MET A 78 2.16 18.25 17.65
CA MET A 78 1.15 17.23 17.41
C MET A 78 0.84 16.50 18.72
N ARG A 79 -0.30 16.82 19.32
CA ARG A 79 -0.74 16.22 20.59
C ARG A 79 -1.96 15.31 20.45
N ASP A 80 -2.38 15.02 19.21
CA ASP A 80 -3.50 14.14 18.91
C ASP A 80 -3.01 12.86 18.22
N TRP A 81 -3.06 11.75 18.95
CA TRP A 81 -2.66 10.44 18.43
C TRP A 81 -3.55 9.93 17.29
N ASN A 82 -4.79 10.42 17.17
CA ASN A 82 -5.64 10.10 16.01
C ASN A 82 -5.10 10.67 14.71
N LYS A 83 -4.29 11.72 14.80
CA LYS A 83 -3.62 12.38 13.65
C LYS A 83 -2.23 11.82 13.37
N PHE A 84 -1.73 10.89 14.19
CA PHE A 84 -0.44 10.25 13.99
C PHE A 84 -0.61 9.05 13.05
N PHE A 85 -0.45 9.29 11.75
CA PHE A 85 -0.68 8.31 10.69
C PHE A 85 0.50 7.36 10.54
N LYS A 86 0.19 6.12 10.09
CA LYS A 86 1.17 5.10 9.72
C LYS A 86 1.30 4.99 8.21
N ARG A 87 2.45 4.55 7.73
CA ARG A 87 2.69 4.28 6.32
C ARG A 87 1.61 3.34 5.75
N GLY A 88 0.98 3.75 4.65
CA GLY A 88 -0.13 3.03 4.03
C GLY A 88 -1.53 3.41 4.57
N ASP A 89 -1.63 4.28 5.60
CA ASP A 89 -2.92 4.85 5.98
C ASP A 89 -3.49 5.67 4.82
N VAL A 90 -4.76 5.50 4.53
CA VAL A 90 -5.51 6.43 3.68
C VAL A 90 -6.06 7.53 4.57
N VAL A 91 -5.79 8.78 4.20
CA VAL A 91 -6.22 9.94 4.97
C VAL A 91 -7.06 10.89 4.12
N VAL A 92 -8.01 11.56 4.77
CA VAL A 92 -8.98 12.45 4.14
C VAL A 92 -8.84 13.84 4.73
N ASN A 93 -8.72 14.84 3.87
CA ASN A 93 -8.83 16.24 4.25
C ASN A 93 -10.31 16.58 4.45
N GLU A 94 -10.69 16.95 5.67
CA GLU A 94 -12.09 17.19 6.04
C GLU A 94 -12.70 18.44 5.37
N TYR A 95 -11.88 19.36 4.87
CA TYR A 95 -12.35 20.57 4.21
C TYR A 95 -12.41 20.44 2.68
N SER A 96 -11.34 19.97 2.06
CA SER A 96 -11.26 19.85 0.60
C SER A 96 -11.79 18.54 0.05
N GLY A 97 -11.94 17.52 0.91
CA GLY A 97 -12.26 16.17 0.48
C GLY A 97 -11.11 15.46 -0.28
N LEU A 98 -9.90 16.03 -0.27
CA LEU A 98 -8.71 15.35 -0.78
C LEU A 98 -8.51 14.04 -0.03
N ILE A 99 -8.35 12.96 -0.76
CA ILE A 99 -8.03 11.63 -0.22
C ILE A 99 -6.64 11.25 -0.71
N THR A 100 -5.81 10.73 0.19
CA THR A 100 -4.44 10.38 -0.15
C THR A 100 -3.91 9.17 0.64
N VAL A 101 -2.88 8.51 0.10
CA VAL A 101 -2.12 7.47 0.81
C VAL A 101 -0.92 8.10 1.49
N PHE A 102 -0.86 7.99 2.80
CA PHE A 102 0.25 8.47 3.61
C PHE A 102 1.48 7.57 3.41
N ASP A 103 2.62 8.18 3.03
CA ASP A 103 3.88 7.45 2.83
C ASP A 103 4.88 7.63 3.99
N GLY A 104 4.83 8.75 4.69
CA GLY A 104 5.69 8.99 5.83
C GLY A 104 5.80 10.45 6.21
N TRP A 105 6.29 10.70 7.43
CA TRP A 105 6.50 12.05 7.95
C TRP A 105 7.76 12.67 7.35
N LYS A 106 7.71 13.95 7.00
CA LYS A 106 8.84 14.73 6.48
C LYS A 106 9.67 15.40 7.56
N ASN A 107 9.11 15.55 8.75
CA ASN A 107 9.77 16.26 9.85
C ASN A 107 9.41 15.63 11.21
N ASP A 108 10.29 15.86 12.20
CA ASP A 108 10.13 15.35 13.56
C ASP A 108 8.99 16.02 14.34
N ASP A 109 8.42 17.11 13.83
CA ASP A 109 7.24 17.77 14.40
C ASP A 109 5.92 17.13 13.95
N TYR A 110 5.98 16.20 12.97
CA TYR A 110 4.82 15.53 12.38
C TYR A 110 3.77 16.49 11.81
N THR A 111 4.24 17.60 11.22
CA THR A 111 3.36 18.62 10.61
C THR A 111 3.33 18.55 9.09
N LYS A 112 4.23 17.78 8.48
CA LYS A 112 4.32 17.55 7.05
C LYS A 112 4.50 16.09 6.75
N PHE A 113 3.90 15.62 5.67
CA PHE A 113 4.03 14.23 5.26
C PHE A 113 4.08 14.07 3.73
N ASN A 114 4.63 12.96 3.28
CA ASN A 114 4.64 12.54 1.89
C ASN A 114 3.42 11.69 1.58
N THR A 115 3.01 11.73 0.32
CA THR A 115 1.94 10.90 -0.23
C THR A 115 2.42 10.13 -1.45
N THR A 116 1.68 9.10 -1.84
CA THR A 116 1.97 8.32 -3.06
C THR A 116 0.88 8.43 -4.10
N ILE A 117 -0.37 8.53 -3.68
CA ILE A 117 -1.55 8.64 -4.53
C ILE A 117 -2.47 9.68 -3.91
N ASP A 118 -2.81 10.71 -4.66
CA ASP A 118 -3.71 11.79 -4.25
C ASP A 118 -4.91 11.83 -5.19
N TYR A 119 -6.13 11.93 -4.64
CA TYR A 119 -7.34 12.19 -5.39
C TYR A 119 -7.98 13.49 -4.93
N TYR A 120 -8.08 14.44 -5.84
CA TYR A 120 -8.66 15.75 -5.63
C TYR A 120 -10.13 15.75 -6.03
N LYS A 121 -11.03 15.56 -5.07
CA LYS A 121 -12.48 15.44 -5.31
C LYS A 121 -13.07 16.64 -6.04
N VAL A 122 -12.58 17.86 -5.78
CA VAL A 122 -13.11 19.09 -6.39
C VAL A 122 -12.78 19.19 -7.89
N SER A 123 -11.58 18.78 -8.30
CA SER A 123 -11.10 18.81 -9.69
C SER A 123 -11.24 17.48 -10.40
N ASP A 124 -11.72 16.45 -9.71
CA ASP A 124 -11.77 15.06 -10.22
C ASP A 124 -10.43 14.64 -10.86
N SER A 125 -9.33 14.90 -10.15
CA SER A 125 -7.98 14.66 -10.66
C SER A 125 -7.14 13.85 -9.70
N TRP A 126 -6.19 13.13 -10.26
CA TRP A 126 -5.21 12.33 -9.54
C TRP A 126 -3.83 12.97 -9.58
N GLY A 127 -3.06 12.82 -8.52
CA GLY A 127 -1.74 13.43 -8.43
C GLY A 127 -0.88 12.84 -7.32
N LYS A 128 0.18 13.56 -7.01
CA LYS A 128 1.07 13.31 -5.88
C LYS A 128 1.65 14.65 -5.42
N GLU A 129 1.43 15.01 -4.18
CA GLU A 129 1.93 16.24 -3.59
C GLU A 129 2.45 16.04 -2.17
N ASP A 130 3.26 17.02 -1.71
CA ASP A 130 3.63 17.13 -0.32
C ASP A 130 2.52 17.83 0.48
N ILE A 131 2.04 17.17 1.52
CA ILE A 131 0.90 17.65 2.30
C ILE A 131 1.35 18.17 3.67
N TYR A 132 0.78 19.28 4.08
CA TYR A 132 0.97 19.85 5.40
C TYR A 132 -0.14 19.37 6.34
N CYS A 133 0.24 18.66 7.40
CA CYS A 133 -0.71 18.22 8.41
C CYS A 133 -1.06 19.38 9.34
N THR A 134 -2.10 20.14 9.02
CA THR A 134 -2.58 21.26 9.83
C THR A 134 -3.67 20.85 10.83
N GLY A 135 -3.82 19.57 11.13
CA GLY A 135 -4.89 19.06 11.99
C GLY A 135 -6.23 18.82 11.27
N ILE A 136 -6.27 19.07 9.97
CA ILE A 136 -7.48 18.94 9.12
C ILE A 136 -7.63 17.58 8.44
N TYR A 137 -6.68 16.67 8.67
CA TYR A 137 -6.74 15.32 8.13
C TYR A 137 -7.18 14.32 9.19
N ARG A 138 -7.96 13.35 8.78
CA ARG A 138 -8.32 12.16 9.56
C ARG A 138 -8.02 10.89 8.78
N ARG A 139 -7.95 9.75 9.47
CA ARG A 139 -7.96 8.47 8.78
C ARG A 139 -9.27 8.27 8.03
N ALA A 140 -9.19 7.69 6.85
CA ALA A 140 -10.36 7.21 6.13
C ALA A 140 -11.04 6.07 6.92
N THR A 141 -12.34 5.95 6.81
CA THR A 141 -13.04 4.74 7.25
C THR A 141 -12.68 3.57 6.33
N ASP A 142 -12.93 2.34 6.75
CA ASP A 142 -12.67 1.16 5.92
C ASP A 142 -13.42 1.22 4.58
N GLU A 143 -14.65 1.75 4.58
CA GLU A 143 -15.44 1.96 3.38
C GLU A 143 -14.83 3.02 2.44
N GLU A 144 -14.42 4.16 2.99
CA GLU A 144 -13.75 5.22 2.22
C GLU A 144 -12.44 4.73 1.62
N ARG A 145 -11.65 4.01 2.43
CA ARG A 145 -10.39 3.38 1.99
C ARG A 145 -10.63 2.41 0.84
N ALA A 146 -11.59 1.49 0.98
CA ALA A 146 -11.89 0.50 -0.04
C ALA A 146 -12.34 1.16 -1.35
N LYS A 147 -13.23 2.16 -1.28
CA LYS A 147 -13.70 2.91 -2.45
C LYS A 147 -12.55 3.67 -3.14
N PHE A 148 -11.68 4.31 -2.38
CA PHE A 148 -10.54 5.06 -2.90
C PHE A 148 -9.54 4.12 -3.61
N ILE A 149 -9.18 2.99 -2.99
CA ILE A 149 -8.26 2.03 -3.60
C ILE A 149 -8.85 1.44 -4.88
N ALA A 150 -10.13 1.04 -4.89
CA ALA A 150 -10.78 0.54 -6.09
C ALA A 150 -10.82 1.58 -7.23
N ALA A 151 -11.06 2.85 -6.89
CA ALA A 151 -11.02 3.95 -7.87
C ALA A 151 -9.60 4.18 -8.42
N ALA A 152 -8.57 4.12 -7.57
CA ALA A 152 -7.17 4.23 -7.98
C ALA A 152 -6.77 3.07 -8.91
N GLU A 153 -7.14 1.83 -8.56
CA GLU A 153 -6.91 0.66 -9.40
C GLU A 153 -7.55 0.80 -10.79
N GLY A 154 -8.80 1.31 -10.83
CA GLY A 154 -9.50 1.57 -12.08
C GLY A 154 -8.84 2.69 -12.91
N HIS A 155 -8.39 3.77 -12.27
CA HIS A 155 -7.76 4.91 -12.94
C HIS A 155 -6.39 4.55 -13.52
N TYR A 156 -5.54 3.87 -12.75
CA TYR A 156 -4.18 3.52 -13.17
C TYR A 156 -4.08 2.17 -13.89
N GLY A 157 -5.16 1.40 -13.99
CA GLY A 157 -5.20 0.12 -14.72
C GLY A 157 -4.37 -0.98 -14.08
N GLY A 158 -4.39 -1.11 -12.73
CA GLY A 158 -3.55 -2.06 -12.02
C GLY A 158 -4.13 -2.56 -10.71
N LYS A 159 -3.25 -3.06 -9.84
CA LYS A 159 -3.58 -3.46 -8.46
C LYS A 159 -2.76 -2.68 -7.46
N TYR A 160 -3.42 -2.21 -6.39
CA TYR A 160 -2.75 -1.51 -5.31
C TYR A 160 -1.80 -2.47 -4.55
N ASN A 161 -0.54 -2.08 -4.46
CA ASN A 161 0.47 -2.79 -3.71
C ASN A 161 0.72 -2.07 -2.38
N PRO A 162 0.39 -2.67 -1.21
CA PRO A 162 0.56 -2.04 0.10
C PRO A 162 2.02 -1.88 0.53
N GLU A 163 2.97 -2.57 -0.10
CA GLU A 163 4.41 -2.42 0.20
C GLU A 163 5.01 -1.21 -0.50
N THR A 164 4.67 -1.01 -1.77
CA THR A 164 5.14 0.14 -2.57
C THR A 164 4.23 1.35 -2.45
N LEU A 165 3.01 1.17 -1.94
CA LEU A 165 1.93 2.17 -1.85
C LEU A 165 1.56 2.76 -3.21
N GLN A 166 1.69 1.98 -4.29
CA GLN A 166 1.38 2.37 -5.65
C GLN A 166 0.41 1.38 -6.29
N VAL A 167 -0.26 1.82 -7.35
CA VAL A 167 -1.00 0.90 -8.22
C VAL A 167 -0.03 0.37 -9.25
N GLU A 168 0.24 -0.92 -9.19
CA GLU A 168 1.13 -1.60 -10.11
C GLU A 168 0.33 -2.29 -11.22
N PRO A 169 0.85 -2.30 -12.46
CA PRO A 169 0.21 -3.05 -13.54
C PRO A 169 0.00 -4.51 -13.09
N VAL A 170 -1.19 -5.03 -13.34
CA VAL A 170 -1.41 -6.47 -13.17
C VAL A 170 -0.43 -7.15 -14.13
N LYS A 171 0.58 -7.79 -13.58
CA LYS A 171 1.41 -8.71 -14.37
C LYS A 171 0.48 -9.83 -14.82
N VAL A 172 -0.14 -9.67 -15.98
CA VAL A 172 -0.68 -10.81 -16.71
C VAL A 172 0.52 -11.73 -16.84
N ALA A 173 0.45 -12.90 -16.20
CA ALA A 173 1.47 -13.90 -16.41
C ALA A 173 1.53 -14.07 -17.94
N GLU A 174 2.61 -13.60 -18.56
CA GLU A 174 2.81 -13.86 -19.97
C GLU A 174 2.66 -15.37 -20.10
N PRO A 175 1.70 -15.86 -20.87
CA PRO A 175 1.69 -17.28 -21.17
C PRO A 175 3.08 -17.54 -21.70
N LYS A 176 3.86 -18.38 -20.98
CA LYS A 176 5.22 -18.69 -21.38
C LYS A 176 5.13 -19.31 -22.75
N CYS A 177 5.22 -18.48 -23.78
CA CYS A 177 5.28 -18.96 -25.15
C CYS A 177 6.62 -19.65 -25.28
N SER A 178 6.59 -20.97 -25.26
CA SER A 178 7.79 -21.81 -25.38
C SER A 178 8.23 -22.00 -26.84
N PHE A 179 7.51 -21.38 -27.78
CA PHE A 179 7.81 -21.52 -29.20
C PHE A 179 9.06 -20.71 -29.59
N VAL A 180 9.88 -21.30 -30.44
CA VAL A 180 11.03 -20.60 -31.06
C VAL A 180 10.67 -20.14 -32.48
N PRO A 181 11.23 -19.03 -32.97
CA PRO A 181 11.00 -18.57 -34.34
C PRO A 181 11.19 -19.70 -35.36
N PHE A 182 10.28 -19.78 -36.34
CA PHE A 182 10.18 -20.79 -37.39
C PHE A 182 9.77 -22.20 -36.94
N GLN A 183 9.44 -22.40 -35.67
CA GLN A 183 8.84 -23.66 -35.22
C GLN A 183 7.50 -23.88 -35.91
N GLU A 184 7.21 -25.13 -36.30
CA GLU A 184 5.90 -25.52 -36.81
C GLU A 184 4.86 -25.54 -35.70
N VAL A 185 3.76 -24.88 -35.95
CA VAL A 185 2.67 -24.70 -34.97
C VAL A 185 1.30 -24.87 -35.67
N LEU A 186 0.30 -25.17 -34.85
CA LEU A 186 -1.10 -25.04 -35.26
C LEU A 186 -1.69 -23.77 -34.63
N VAL A 187 -2.42 -23.01 -35.43
CA VAL A 187 -3.03 -21.72 -35.01
C VAL A 187 -4.51 -21.66 -35.36
N ARG A 188 -5.29 -20.95 -34.53
CA ARG A 188 -6.70 -20.58 -34.78
C ARG A 188 -7.11 -19.32 -34.02
N ASP A 189 -8.22 -18.70 -34.40
CA ASP A 189 -8.72 -17.46 -33.79
C ASP A 189 -9.78 -17.64 -32.71
N SER A 190 -10.43 -18.79 -32.66
CA SER A 190 -11.49 -19.08 -31.68
C SER A 190 -11.64 -20.60 -31.47
N ASP A 191 -12.36 -20.96 -30.41
CA ASP A 191 -12.64 -22.37 -30.08
C ASP A 191 -13.44 -23.11 -31.18
N ALA A 192 -14.24 -22.39 -31.96
CA ALA A 192 -14.96 -22.92 -33.13
C ALA A 192 -14.10 -22.81 -34.43
N GLY A 193 -12.92 -22.24 -34.37
CA GLY A 193 -12.04 -22.08 -35.52
C GLY A 193 -11.27 -23.35 -35.84
N ILE A 194 -11.06 -23.58 -37.13
CA ILE A 194 -10.31 -24.73 -37.63
C ILE A 194 -8.78 -24.46 -37.43
N TRP A 195 -8.07 -25.44 -36.90
CA TRP A 195 -6.63 -25.39 -36.76
C TRP A 195 -5.92 -25.41 -38.11
N LYS A 196 -4.97 -24.51 -38.28
CA LYS A 196 -4.16 -24.33 -39.48
C LYS A 196 -2.68 -24.48 -39.16
N ALA A 197 -1.93 -25.17 -39.99
CA ALA A 197 -0.49 -25.27 -39.85
C ALA A 197 0.18 -23.94 -40.25
N ALA A 198 1.18 -23.53 -39.50
CA ALA A 198 1.92 -22.30 -39.72
C ALA A 198 3.31 -22.39 -39.09
N HIS A 199 4.18 -21.41 -39.39
CA HIS A 199 5.45 -21.24 -38.72
C HIS A 199 5.39 -20.04 -37.78
N PHE A 200 5.69 -20.29 -36.51
CA PHE A 200 5.71 -19.27 -35.48
C PHE A 200 6.77 -18.20 -35.75
N SER A 201 6.45 -16.93 -35.59
CA SER A 201 7.37 -15.82 -35.70
C SER A 201 7.77 -15.29 -34.33
N HIS A 202 6.83 -14.71 -33.62
CA HIS A 202 7.03 -14.16 -32.29
C HIS A 202 5.71 -14.05 -31.51
N TYR A 203 5.82 -13.79 -30.22
CA TYR A 203 4.68 -13.60 -29.30
C TYR A 203 4.69 -12.18 -28.74
N ILE A 204 3.53 -11.51 -28.74
CA ILE A 204 3.33 -10.21 -28.08
C ILE A 204 2.07 -10.29 -27.23
N GLY A 205 2.22 -10.49 -25.91
CA GLY A 205 1.11 -10.76 -24.99
C GLY A 205 0.08 -9.63 -24.81
N GLU A 206 0.42 -8.41 -25.23
CA GLU A 206 -0.44 -7.24 -25.12
C GLU A 206 -1.52 -7.16 -26.21
N TYR A 207 -1.43 -7.97 -27.25
CA TYR A 207 -2.37 -7.95 -28.35
C TYR A 207 -3.51 -8.96 -28.16
N GLU A 208 -4.68 -8.64 -28.72
CA GLU A 208 -5.82 -9.55 -28.76
C GLU A 208 -5.50 -10.87 -29.50
N PHE A 209 -4.60 -10.81 -30.47
CA PHE A 209 -4.05 -11.93 -31.25
C PHE A 209 -2.55 -12.04 -31.01
N PRO A 210 -2.10 -12.67 -29.90
CA PRO A 210 -0.72 -12.57 -29.46
C PRO A 210 0.28 -13.43 -30.19
N TYR A 211 -0.17 -14.45 -30.95
CA TYR A 211 0.70 -15.38 -31.64
C TYR A 211 0.87 -14.96 -33.11
N PHE A 212 2.05 -14.41 -33.42
CA PHE A 212 2.39 -13.97 -34.76
C PHE A 212 3.01 -15.12 -35.56
N ILE A 213 2.52 -15.30 -36.78
CA ILE A 213 3.12 -16.09 -37.82
C ILE A 213 3.59 -15.16 -38.95
N THR A 214 4.21 -15.71 -40.02
CA THR A 214 4.86 -14.91 -41.08
C THR A 214 3.97 -13.83 -41.72
N ALA A 215 2.65 -14.01 -41.77
CA ALA A 215 1.74 -13.10 -42.46
C ALA A 215 0.48 -12.70 -41.65
N SER A 216 0.29 -13.22 -40.45
CA SER A 216 -0.94 -13.02 -39.65
C SER A 216 -0.67 -13.22 -38.17
N ALA A 217 -1.65 -12.84 -37.33
CA ALA A 217 -1.64 -13.10 -35.87
C ALA A 217 -2.87 -13.90 -35.49
N TYR A 218 -2.77 -14.70 -34.43
CA TYR A 218 -3.81 -15.62 -33.97
C TYR A 218 -3.97 -15.59 -32.46
N LYS A 219 -5.18 -15.95 -31.97
CA LYS A 219 -5.47 -16.01 -30.51
C LYS A 219 -4.95 -17.26 -29.86
N GLN A 220 -4.89 -18.38 -30.58
CA GLN A 220 -4.47 -19.68 -30.03
C GLN A 220 -3.38 -20.28 -30.88
N CYS A 221 -2.42 -20.91 -30.22
CA CYS A 221 -1.28 -21.54 -30.84
C CYS A 221 -0.85 -22.75 -30.00
N VAL A 222 -0.62 -23.89 -30.63
CA VAL A 222 -0.09 -25.11 -30.02
C VAL A 222 1.06 -25.66 -30.87
N PRO A 223 2.00 -26.47 -30.31
CA PRO A 223 3.01 -27.14 -31.11
C PRO A 223 2.36 -28.01 -32.18
N TYR A 224 2.94 -28.09 -33.37
CA TYR A 224 2.49 -29.03 -34.39
C TYR A 224 2.75 -30.47 -33.92
N ASP A 225 3.95 -30.73 -33.42
CA ASP A 225 4.35 -32.04 -32.89
C ASP A 225 3.39 -32.49 -31.79
N CYS A 226 2.90 -33.71 -31.87
CA CYS A 226 1.91 -34.32 -30.98
C CYS A 226 0.47 -33.77 -31.08
N ASN A 227 0.24 -32.81 -31.96
CA ASN A 227 -1.08 -32.20 -32.18
C ASN A 227 -1.55 -32.28 -33.65
N GLU A 228 -0.90 -33.03 -34.49
CA GLU A 228 -1.20 -33.16 -35.94
C GLU A 228 -2.66 -33.59 -36.19
N TYR A 229 -3.24 -34.33 -35.24
CA TYR A 229 -4.65 -34.78 -35.29
C TYR A 229 -5.67 -33.64 -35.22
N LEU A 230 -5.23 -32.45 -34.75
CA LEU A 230 -6.09 -31.25 -34.70
C LEU A 230 -6.16 -30.56 -36.07
N LEU A 231 -5.23 -30.75 -36.97
CA LEU A 231 -5.17 -30.05 -38.26
C LEU A 231 -6.46 -30.26 -39.05
N GLY A 232 -7.05 -29.16 -39.46
CA GLY A 232 -8.35 -29.18 -40.19
C GLY A 232 -9.58 -29.48 -39.31
N THR A 233 -9.45 -29.52 -37.99
CA THR A 233 -10.56 -29.72 -37.05
C THR A 233 -10.75 -28.50 -36.14
N ASP A 234 -11.90 -28.46 -35.47
CA ASP A 234 -12.24 -27.47 -34.43
C ASP A 234 -12.07 -28.03 -33.00
N LYS A 235 -11.50 -29.24 -32.85
CA LYS A 235 -11.31 -29.88 -31.54
C LYS A 235 -10.35 -29.10 -30.66
N SER A 236 -10.50 -29.23 -29.36
CA SER A 236 -9.53 -28.71 -28.38
C SER A 236 -8.36 -29.67 -28.20
N PRO A 237 -7.15 -29.16 -27.89
CA PRO A 237 -6.03 -30.00 -27.47
C PRO A 237 -6.39 -30.80 -26.21
N GLU A 238 -5.91 -32.03 -26.08
CA GLU A 238 -6.07 -32.87 -24.90
C GLU A 238 -5.14 -32.46 -23.76
#